data_b05d77e9b1d50e1a2a11b5c35b5203c2
#
_entry.id   b05d77e9b1d50e1a2a11b5c35b5203c2
#
_cell.length_a   1.000
_cell.length_b   1.000
_cell.length_c   1.000
_cell.angle_alpha   90.00
_cell.angle_beta   90.00
_cell.angle_gamma   90.00
#
_symmetry.space_group_name_H-M   'P 1'
#
loop_
_entity.id
_entity.type
_entity.pdbx_description
1 polymer ?
#
loop_
_entity_poly.entity_id
_entity_poly.type
_entity_poly.pdbx_seq_one_letter_code
_entity_poly.pdbx_strand_id
1 'polypeptide(L)'
;MRRGLRLLLMALVCALLGGVYVLLGSTVAPAEAPAPESTDAPGYFMLYEDSVAALKSITVQPKGSQRYTAVSDMAFDQNGNLLGVYNALSQPFLVSGQEDFTFSTAAWQMLLLTAQHIPATATYPALDRDACGLTDPDAVITLTRKDGTTRVLRIGRLTSDGASCYVALDGDTNVYLVPYDFHETMVQPLNALHTLPGAIDESASAAVQIALTGTDDGQLIFTKSSGKLMAWSATSPIAHAGSTERIEAFITGLCAVSADEYVTTVADAAGLAVYGLDAPRRLIAAFQDGTIRDIHLGSDAGDGMVYARMDRTGDIYRIRRTQ
;
A
#
# COMPACT_ATOMS: atom_id res chain seq x y z
N MET A 1 -48.53 -17.57 -4.25
CA MET A 1 -47.65 -18.73 -4.38
C MET A 1 -46.21 -18.43 -4.89
N ARG A 2 -45.93 -17.35 -5.67
CA ARG A 2 -44.58 -17.11 -6.25
C ARG A 2 -43.51 -16.53 -5.30
N ARG A 3 -43.89 -15.88 -4.20
CA ARG A 3 -42.91 -15.30 -3.24
C ARG A 3 -42.28 -16.34 -2.31
N GLY A 4 -43.07 -17.32 -1.83
CA GLY A 4 -42.57 -18.40 -0.97
C GLY A 4 -41.58 -19.33 -1.67
N LEU A 5 -41.79 -19.61 -2.98
CA LEU A 5 -40.89 -20.45 -3.76
C LEU A 5 -39.52 -19.79 -3.96
N ARG A 6 -39.46 -18.45 -4.13
CA ARG A 6 -38.20 -17.71 -4.27
C ARG A 6 -37.40 -17.70 -2.97
N LEU A 7 -38.06 -17.54 -1.82
CA LEU A 7 -37.41 -17.59 -0.51
C LEU A 7 -36.84 -18.97 -0.22
N LEU A 8 -37.58 -20.02 -0.59
CA LEU A 8 -37.13 -21.41 -0.42
C LEU A 8 -35.93 -21.74 -1.32
N LEU A 9 -35.89 -21.19 -2.53
CA LEU A 9 -34.77 -21.35 -3.48
C LEU A 9 -33.52 -20.62 -3.02
N MET A 10 -33.68 -19.41 -2.47
CA MET A 10 -32.57 -18.66 -1.85
C MET A 10 -31.99 -19.37 -0.63
N ALA A 11 -32.84 -19.91 0.24
CA ALA A 11 -32.38 -20.67 1.40
C ALA A 11 -31.63 -21.94 1.01
N LEU A 12 -32.05 -22.61 -0.06
CA LEU A 12 -31.38 -23.81 -0.59
C LEU A 12 -30.00 -23.47 -1.19
N VAL A 13 -29.89 -22.35 -1.90
CA VAL A 13 -28.61 -21.88 -2.47
C VAL A 13 -27.63 -21.49 -1.35
N CYS A 14 -28.10 -20.80 -0.31
CA CYS A 14 -27.26 -20.47 0.85
C CYS A 14 -26.80 -21.71 1.62
N ALA A 15 -27.65 -22.73 1.74
CA ALA A 15 -27.29 -24.01 2.39
C ALA A 15 -26.26 -24.78 1.54
N LEU A 16 -26.40 -24.78 0.21
CA LEU A 16 -25.44 -25.41 -0.72
C LEU A 16 -24.08 -24.69 -0.70
N LEU A 17 -24.06 -23.35 -0.71
CA LEU A 17 -22.82 -22.56 -0.63
C LEU A 17 -22.14 -22.75 0.73
N GLY A 18 -22.88 -22.78 1.82
CA GLY A 18 -22.35 -23.10 3.15
C GLY A 18 -21.77 -24.52 3.23
N GLY A 19 -22.43 -25.51 2.63
CA GLY A 19 -21.93 -26.89 2.57
C GLY A 19 -20.65 -27.02 1.74
N VAL A 20 -20.54 -26.31 0.61
CA VAL A 20 -19.33 -26.27 -0.20
C VAL A 20 -18.17 -25.58 0.53
N TYR A 21 -18.46 -24.51 1.26
CA TYR A 21 -17.45 -23.81 2.07
C TYR A 21 -16.88 -24.70 3.19
N VAL A 22 -17.72 -25.45 3.89
CA VAL A 22 -17.30 -26.41 4.93
C VAL A 22 -16.52 -27.58 4.32
N LEU A 23 -16.91 -28.08 3.15
CA LEU A 23 -16.20 -29.17 2.46
C LEU A 23 -14.84 -28.73 1.88
N LEU A 24 -14.72 -27.50 1.37
CA LEU A 24 -13.45 -26.96 0.88
C LEU A 24 -12.51 -26.55 2.02
N GLY A 25 -13.06 -26.13 3.16
CA GLY A 25 -12.27 -25.81 4.37
C GLY A 25 -11.74 -27.05 5.10
N SER A 26 -12.24 -28.25 4.80
CA SER A 26 -11.79 -29.49 5.46
C SER A 26 -10.74 -30.29 4.66
N THR A 27 -10.33 -29.82 3.48
CA THR A 27 -9.28 -30.49 2.71
C THR A 27 -8.01 -29.64 2.71
N VAL A 28 -7.00 -30.18 3.39
CA VAL A 28 -5.60 -29.73 3.50
C VAL A 28 -5.32 -28.87 4.74
N ALA A 29 -5.31 -29.53 5.89
CA ALA A 29 -4.44 -29.07 6.99
C ALA A 29 -3.05 -29.70 6.77
N PRO A 30 -1.96 -28.92 6.66
CA PRO A 30 -0.61 -29.46 6.89
C PRO A 30 -0.57 -30.00 8.32
N ALA A 31 0.15 -31.10 8.53
CA ALA A 31 0.28 -31.73 9.84
C ALA A 31 0.70 -30.67 10.88
N GLU A 32 -0.21 -30.39 11.79
CA GLU A 32 -0.02 -29.46 12.89
C GLU A 32 1.02 -30.05 13.84
N ALA A 33 2.15 -29.35 14.01
CA ALA A 33 3.02 -29.64 15.12
C ALA A 33 2.22 -29.47 16.43
N PRO A 34 2.30 -30.39 17.41
CA PRO A 34 1.53 -30.27 18.62
C PRO A 34 1.84 -28.93 19.28
N ALA A 35 0.80 -28.13 19.51
CA ALA A 35 0.93 -26.87 20.22
C ALA A 35 1.46 -27.18 21.63
N PRO A 36 2.62 -26.63 22.02
CA PRO A 36 3.08 -26.78 23.38
C PRO A 36 2.11 -26.10 24.33
N GLU A 37 1.79 -26.73 25.44
CA GLU A 37 0.91 -26.16 26.46
C GLU A 37 1.50 -24.83 26.97
N SER A 38 0.78 -23.74 26.77
CA SER A 38 1.13 -22.43 27.33
C SER A 38 0.99 -22.50 28.85
N THR A 39 2.04 -22.15 29.55
CA THR A 39 2.07 -22.13 31.02
C THR A 39 1.55 -20.82 31.61
N ASP A 40 1.24 -19.84 30.80
CA ASP A 40 0.79 -18.52 31.25
C ASP A 40 -0.68 -18.25 30.89
N ALA A 41 -1.38 -17.57 31.81
CA ALA A 41 -2.77 -17.14 31.62
C ALA A 41 -2.88 -16.23 30.38
N PRO A 42 -4.03 -16.23 29.67
CA PRO A 42 -4.23 -15.41 28.49
C PRO A 42 -4.17 -13.92 28.85
N GLY A 43 -3.03 -13.32 28.63
CA GLY A 43 -2.78 -11.90 28.84
C GLY A 43 -1.72 -11.42 27.86
N TYR A 44 -1.95 -10.22 27.29
CA TYR A 44 -0.91 -9.54 26.54
C TYR A 44 0.22 -9.12 27.47
N PHE A 45 1.45 -9.36 27.07
CA PHE A 45 2.62 -8.75 27.69
C PHE A 45 3.43 -8.04 26.61
N MET A 46 4.20 -7.01 27.01
CA MET A 46 4.98 -6.24 26.05
C MET A 46 6.32 -6.94 25.80
N LEU A 47 6.49 -7.43 24.56
CA LEU A 47 7.78 -7.95 24.08
C LEU A 47 8.77 -6.80 23.86
N TYR A 48 8.28 -5.67 23.40
CA TYR A 48 9.03 -4.43 23.23
C TYR A 48 8.09 -3.24 23.42
N GLU A 49 8.57 -2.24 24.16
CA GLU A 49 7.90 -0.96 24.33
C GLU A 49 8.94 0.16 24.37
N ASP A 50 8.75 1.19 23.55
CA ASP A 50 9.62 2.36 23.54
C ASP A 50 8.86 3.59 23.02
N SER A 51 9.48 4.77 23.11
CA SER A 51 8.95 5.97 22.51
C SER A 51 9.58 6.25 21.14
N VAL A 52 8.82 6.90 20.23
CA VAL A 52 9.35 7.39 18.95
C VAL A 52 10.60 8.22 19.16
N ALA A 53 10.62 9.03 20.22
CA ALA A 53 11.74 9.91 20.55
C ALA A 53 13.04 9.15 20.84
N ALA A 54 12.96 7.92 21.33
CA ALA A 54 14.13 7.09 21.61
C ALA A 54 14.67 6.36 20.38
N LEU A 55 13.84 6.14 19.34
CA LEU A 55 14.25 5.46 18.12
C LEU A 55 15.16 6.36 17.27
N LYS A 56 16.29 5.81 16.85
CA LYS A 56 17.20 6.39 15.86
C LYS A 56 16.87 5.90 14.47
N SER A 57 16.61 4.61 14.31
CA SER A 57 16.27 4.01 13.01
C SER A 57 15.47 2.71 13.14
N ILE A 58 14.69 2.45 12.11
CA ILE A 58 14.00 1.18 11.89
C ILE A 58 14.53 0.61 10.58
N THR A 59 15.16 -0.56 10.65
CA THR A 59 15.60 -1.29 9.46
C THR A 59 14.68 -2.48 9.26
N VAL A 60 14.13 -2.63 8.08
CA VAL A 60 13.27 -3.74 7.68
C VAL A 60 13.90 -4.47 6.52
N GLN A 61 14.00 -5.79 6.63
CA GLN A 61 14.42 -6.70 5.58
C GLN A 61 13.28 -7.68 5.31
N PRO A 62 12.34 -7.34 4.43
CA PRO A 62 11.29 -8.27 4.03
C PRO A 62 11.87 -9.39 3.18
N LYS A 63 11.28 -10.59 3.26
CA LYS A 63 11.67 -11.74 2.44
C LYS A 63 11.39 -11.44 0.95
N GLY A 64 12.39 -11.69 0.10
CA GLY A 64 12.27 -11.49 -1.33
C GLY A 64 12.24 -10.01 -1.79
N SER A 65 12.41 -9.07 -0.87
CA SER A 65 12.38 -7.63 -1.17
C SER A 65 13.67 -6.94 -0.73
N GLN A 66 13.88 -5.72 -1.25
CA GLN A 66 15.04 -4.92 -0.88
C GLN A 66 14.93 -4.46 0.59
N ARG A 67 16.06 -4.56 1.30
CA ARG A 67 16.21 -4.01 2.64
C ARG A 67 16.12 -2.48 2.60
N TYR A 68 15.40 -1.90 3.55
CA TYR A 68 15.35 -0.45 3.73
C TYR A 68 15.58 -0.05 5.19
N THR A 69 16.04 1.19 5.40
CA THR A 69 16.26 1.76 6.71
C THR A 69 15.65 3.16 6.77
N ALA A 70 14.66 3.32 7.63
CA ALA A 70 14.13 4.63 7.98
C ALA A 70 14.93 5.20 9.15
N VAL A 71 15.52 6.38 8.97
CA VAL A 71 16.37 7.07 9.95
C VAL A 71 15.66 8.31 10.45
N SER A 72 15.65 8.52 11.77
CA SER A 72 15.04 9.70 12.39
C SER A 72 15.79 10.97 12.00
N ASP A 73 15.05 11.92 11.40
CA ASP A 73 15.54 13.28 11.09
C ASP A 73 15.26 14.27 12.26
N MET A 74 14.77 13.77 13.38
CA MET A 74 14.46 14.61 14.53
C MET A 74 15.73 15.14 15.20
N ALA A 75 15.84 16.46 15.33
CA ALA A 75 16.87 17.11 16.14
C ALA A 75 16.48 17.12 17.62
N PHE A 76 17.42 16.80 18.49
CA PHE A 76 17.23 16.78 19.93
C PHE A 76 18.31 17.58 20.63
N ASP A 77 17.96 18.18 21.76
CA ASP A 77 18.93 18.83 22.65
C ASP A 77 19.80 17.79 23.38
N GLN A 78 20.78 18.30 24.17
CA GLN A 78 21.68 17.43 24.94
C GLN A 78 20.98 16.62 26.03
N ASN A 79 19.74 16.97 26.36
CA ASN A 79 18.91 16.29 27.37
C ASN A 79 17.92 15.30 26.71
N GLY A 80 17.95 15.18 25.38
CA GLY A 80 17.03 14.30 24.64
C GLY A 80 15.64 14.90 24.38
N ASN A 81 15.44 16.21 24.61
CA ASN A 81 14.20 16.88 24.27
C ASN A 81 14.17 17.22 22.77
N LEU A 82 13.01 17.04 22.14
CA LEU A 82 12.82 17.39 20.76
C LEU A 82 12.97 18.90 20.53
N LEU A 83 13.87 19.28 19.63
CA LEU A 83 14.05 20.66 19.19
C LEU A 83 13.02 20.99 18.13
N GLY A 84 11.95 21.64 18.53
CA GLY A 84 10.89 22.09 17.62
C GLY A 84 9.53 21.46 17.92
N VAL A 85 8.52 21.90 17.16
CA VAL A 85 7.16 21.38 17.29
C VAL A 85 7.08 20.05 16.53
N TYR A 86 7.00 18.95 17.26
CA TYR A 86 6.69 17.65 16.67
C TYR A 86 5.26 17.69 16.12
N ASN A 87 5.13 17.58 14.82
CA ASN A 87 3.85 17.29 14.19
C ASN A 87 3.80 15.80 13.86
N ALA A 88 2.88 15.08 14.47
CA ALA A 88 2.66 13.65 14.20
C ALA A 88 2.32 13.36 12.71
N LEU A 89 1.89 14.37 11.97
CA LEU A 89 1.64 14.31 10.53
C LEU A 89 2.91 14.55 9.70
N SER A 90 3.96 15.15 10.27
CA SER A 90 5.25 15.27 9.59
C SER A 90 5.98 13.94 9.66
N GLN A 91 6.72 13.60 8.61
CA GLN A 91 7.51 12.38 8.54
C GLN A 91 8.85 12.64 9.27
N PRO A 92 9.02 12.16 10.50
CA PRO A 92 10.24 12.43 11.28
C PRO A 92 11.40 11.52 10.90
N PHE A 93 11.23 10.68 9.87
CA PHE A 93 12.24 9.75 9.39
C PHE A 93 12.40 9.87 7.88
N LEU A 94 13.63 9.69 7.41
CA LEU A 94 14.00 9.62 6.00
C LEU A 94 14.44 8.20 5.66
N VAL A 95 14.18 7.76 4.43
CA VAL A 95 14.72 6.48 3.95
C VAL A 95 16.17 6.69 3.55
N SER A 96 17.09 5.98 4.20
CA SER A 96 18.52 6.10 3.93
C SER A 96 18.85 5.71 2.49
N GLY A 97 19.45 6.64 1.74
CA GLY A 97 19.78 6.47 0.31
C GLY A 97 18.60 6.67 -0.64
N GLN A 98 17.44 7.07 -0.13
CA GLN A 98 16.24 7.45 -0.89
C GLN A 98 15.53 8.58 -0.13
N GLU A 99 16.21 9.70 0.05
CA GLU A 99 15.78 10.82 0.90
C GLU A 99 14.50 11.49 0.35
N ASP A 100 14.25 11.35 -0.96
CA ASP A 100 13.03 11.85 -1.63
C ASP A 100 11.83 10.88 -1.49
N PHE A 101 12.02 9.72 -0.85
CA PHE A 101 10.93 8.76 -0.65
C PHE A 101 9.85 9.35 0.25
N THR A 102 8.61 9.36 -0.25
CA THR A 102 7.47 9.92 0.47
C THR A 102 6.58 8.81 1.02
N PHE A 103 6.64 8.59 2.34
CA PHE A 103 5.73 7.67 3.00
C PHE A 103 4.27 8.13 2.89
N SER A 104 3.36 7.19 2.69
CA SER A 104 1.95 7.40 3.01
C SER A 104 1.82 7.71 4.51
N THR A 105 1.14 8.79 4.85
CA THR A 105 0.97 9.20 6.27
C THR A 105 0.39 8.05 7.10
N ALA A 106 -0.62 7.34 6.59
CA ALA A 106 -1.23 6.23 7.29
C ALA A 106 -0.26 5.04 7.45
N ALA A 107 0.43 4.64 6.37
CA ALA A 107 1.40 3.55 6.40
C ALA A 107 2.57 3.86 7.33
N TRP A 108 3.06 5.09 7.31
CA TRP A 108 4.11 5.56 8.20
C TRP A 108 3.70 5.51 9.68
N GLN A 109 2.51 6.02 10.00
CA GLN A 109 1.99 5.99 11.37
C GLN A 109 1.81 4.54 11.87
N MET A 110 1.28 3.66 11.03
CA MET A 110 1.13 2.24 11.38
C MET A 110 2.49 1.58 11.64
N LEU A 111 3.47 1.76 10.74
CA LEU A 111 4.82 1.22 10.91
C LEU A 111 5.43 1.69 12.25
N LEU A 112 5.33 2.98 12.52
CA LEU A 112 5.92 3.59 13.70
C LEU A 112 5.25 3.14 15.01
N LEU A 113 3.93 3.14 15.06
CA LEU A 113 3.16 2.65 16.22
C LEU A 113 3.42 1.18 16.48
N THR A 114 3.45 0.37 15.43
CA THR A 114 3.71 -1.07 15.51
C THR A 114 5.14 -1.36 15.97
N ALA A 115 6.12 -0.57 15.51
CA ALA A 115 7.51 -0.70 15.93
C ALA A 115 7.75 -0.32 17.39
N GLN A 116 6.94 0.59 17.94
CA GLN A 116 7.07 1.06 19.33
C GLN A 116 6.46 0.11 20.36
N HIS A 117 5.37 -0.56 20.00
CA HIS A 117 4.59 -1.39 20.92
C HIS A 117 4.36 -2.76 20.30
N ILE A 118 5.14 -3.74 20.75
CA ILE A 118 5.05 -5.12 20.25
C ILE A 118 4.45 -5.99 21.35
N PRO A 119 3.12 -6.18 21.34
CA PRO A 119 2.46 -7.06 22.30
C PRO A 119 2.67 -8.51 21.90
N ALA A 120 2.87 -9.39 22.86
CA ALA A 120 2.87 -10.83 22.67
C ALA A 120 1.74 -11.48 23.48
N THR A 121 1.15 -12.52 22.92
CA THR A 121 0.03 -13.26 23.55
C THR A 121 0.49 -14.54 24.21
N ALA A 122 1.64 -15.08 23.80
CA ALA A 122 2.20 -16.30 24.37
C ALA A 122 3.71 -16.36 24.18
N THR A 123 4.38 -17.15 25.02
CA THR A 123 5.82 -17.46 24.96
C THR A 123 6.00 -18.96 24.96
N TYR A 124 6.84 -19.45 24.05
CA TYR A 124 7.16 -20.88 23.94
C TYR A 124 8.66 -21.09 24.04
N PRO A 125 9.15 -21.63 25.14
CA PRO A 125 10.56 -22.01 25.26
C PRO A 125 10.85 -23.22 24.38
N ALA A 126 11.93 -23.15 23.62
CA ALA A 126 12.43 -24.28 22.81
C ALA A 126 11.49 -24.80 21.70
N LEU A 127 10.57 -23.95 21.17
CA LEU A 127 9.80 -24.29 19.97
C LEU A 127 10.74 -24.40 18.76
N ASP A 128 10.46 -25.34 17.86
CA ASP A 128 11.22 -25.52 16.63
C ASP A 128 11.11 -24.25 15.74
N ARG A 129 12.22 -23.54 15.62
CA ARG A 129 12.29 -22.29 14.86
C ARG A 129 12.11 -22.49 13.36
N ASP A 130 12.51 -23.63 12.83
CA ASP A 130 12.31 -23.94 11.41
C ASP A 130 10.82 -24.17 11.13
N ALA A 131 10.16 -24.92 12.00
CA ALA A 131 8.71 -25.11 11.94
C ALA A 131 7.91 -23.80 12.06
N CYS A 132 8.46 -22.77 12.69
CA CYS A 132 7.86 -21.44 12.83
C CYS A 132 8.24 -20.48 11.69
N GLY A 133 9.10 -20.88 10.73
CA GLY A 133 9.59 -20.01 9.67
C GLY A 133 10.64 -18.98 10.15
N LEU A 134 11.26 -19.17 11.31
CA LEU A 134 12.20 -18.21 11.90
C LEU A 134 13.65 -18.40 11.44
N THR A 135 13.97 -19.53 10.80
CA THR A 135 15.25 -19.77 10.11
C THR A 135 15.33 -19.07 8.75
N ASP A 136 14.20 -18.98 8.06
CA ASP A 136 14.04 -18.21 6.82
C ASP A 136 12.82 -17.26 6.99
N PRO A 137 12.98 -16.18 7.78
CA PRO A 137 11.88 -15.36 8.26
C PRO A 137 11.24 -14.54 7.13
N ASP A 138 9.95 -14.25 7.29
CA ASP A 138 9.20 -13.36 6.38
C ASP A 138 9.73 -11.93 6.44
N ALA A 139 10.26 -11.49 7.59
CA ALA A 139 11.04 -10.28 7.71
C ALA A 139 12.04 -10.34 8.88
N VAL A 140 13.12 -9.54 8.78
CA VAL A 140 14.01 -9.21 9.89
C VAL A 140 13.92 -7.73 10.18
N ILE A 141 13.57 -7.37 11.41
CA ILE A 141 13.46 -5.98 11.86
C ILE A 141 14.62 -5.67 12.80
N THR A 142 15.28 -4.55 12.59
CA THR A 142 16.27 -4.01 13.53
C THR A 142 15.82 -2.64 14.00
N LEU A 143 15.52 -2.53 15.27
CA LEU A 143 15.21 -1.29 15.96
C LEU A 143 16.50 -0.76 16.59
N THR A 144 16.95 0.41 16.20
CA THR A 144 18.14 1.05 16.77
C THR A 144 17.72 2.28 17.56
N ARG A 145 18.13 2.34 18.82
CA ARG A 145 17.87 3.47 19.69
C ARG A 145 18.98 4.52 19.56
N LYS A 146 18.71 5.72 20.05
CA LYS A 146 19.69 6.84 20.08
C LYS A 146 20.87 6.57 21.00
N ASP A 147 20.68 5.79 22.06
CA ASP A 147 21.76 5.34 22.94
C ASP A 147 22.69 4.28 22.31
N GLY A 148 22.39 3.86 21.06
CA GLY A 148 23.15 2.88 20.31
C GLY A 148 22.71 1.43 20.59
N THR A 149 21.76 1.20 21.49
CA THR A 149 21.23 -0.16 21.71
C THR A 149 20.40 -0.61 20.51
N THR A 150 20.44 -1.90 20.23
CA THR A 150 19.69 -2.49 19.11
C THR A 150 18.83 -3.66 19.58
N ARG A 151 17.68 -3.83 18.95
CA ARG A 151 16.82 -5.00 19.06
C ARG A 151 16.59 -5.57 17.67
N VAL A 152 16.87 -6.86 17.51
CA VAL A 152 16.64 -7.57 16.26
C VAL A 152 15.52 -8.58 16.48
N LEU A 153 14.48 -8.46 15.66
CA LEU A 153 13.33 -9.37 15.65
C LEU A 153 13.32 -10.14 14.34
N ARG A 154 13.06 -11.44 14.41
CA ARG A 154 12.77 -12.29 13.26
C ARG A 154 11.28 -12.58 13.25
N ILE A 155 10.62 -12.24 12.18
CA ILE A 155 9.20 -12.49 11.99
C ILE A 155 9.06 -13.71 11.11
N GLY A 156 8.52 -14.79 11.67
CA GLY A 156 8.24 -16.02 10.97
C GLY A 156 6.84 -16.02 10.35
N ARG A 157 6.40 -17.19 9.95
CA ARG A 157 5.09 -17.39 9.32
C ARG A 157 3.92 -17.12 10.28
N LEU A 158 2.74 -16.97 9.70
CA LEU A 158 1.50 -16.93 10.46
C LEU A 158 1.19 -18.27 11.10
N THR A 159 0.44 -18.26 12.20
CA THR A 159 -0.20 -19.44 12.79
C THR A 159 -1.23 -20.04 11.81
N SER A 160 -1.61 -21.29 12.01
CA SER A 160 -2.55 -22.00 11.13
C SER A 160 -3.94 -21.34 11.04
N ASP A 161 -4.34 -20.64 12.11
CA ASP A 161 -5.58 -19.86 12.17
C ASP A 161 -5.45 -18.43 11.58
N GLY A 162 -4.22 -18.02 11.23
CA GLY A 162 -3.92 -16.69 10.71
C GLY A 162 -4.03 -15.56 11.71
N ALA A 163 -4.29 -15.83 13.00
CA ALA A 163 -4.56 -14.80 14.00
C ALA A 163 -3.27 -14.18 14.59
N SER A 164 -2.15 -14.87 14.47
CA SER A 164 -0.86 -14.45 15.02
C SER A 164 0.29 -14.85 14.10
N CYS A 165 1.47 -14.33 14.37
CA CYS A 165 2.72 -14.77 13.76
C CYS A 165 3.74 -15.19 14.83
N TYR A 166 4.70 -16.01 14.41
CA TYR A 166 5.82 -16.38 15.27
C TYR A 166 6.90 -15.31 15.19
N VAL A 167 7.40 -14.90 16.36
CA VAL A 167 8.47 -13.89 16.47
C VAL A 167 9.57 -14.42 17.38
N ALA A 168 10.82 -14.16 17.02
CA ALA A 168 11.97 -14.41 17.87
C ALA A 168 12.83 -13.16 18.01
N LEU A 169 13.39 -12.96 19.20
CA LEU A 169 14.41 -11.94 19.44
C LEU A 169 15.80 -12.57 19.26
N ASP A 170 16.73 -11.83 18.67
CA ASP A 170 18.12 -12.28 18.61
C ASP A 170 18.72 -12.33 20.03
N GLY A 171 19.39 -13.44 20.33
CA GLY A 171 19.93 -13.70 21.67
C GLY A 171 18.95 -14.34 22.67
N ASP A 172 17.69 -14.52 22.28
CA ASP A 172 16.69 -15.23 23.07
C ASP A 172 16.39 -16.61 22.47
N THR A 173 16.13 -17.61 23.34
CA THR A 173 15.76 -18.96 22.92
C THR A 173 14.25 -19.11 22.72
N ASN A 174 13.46 -18.21 23.28
CA ASN A 174 12.02 -18.25 23.21
C ASN A 174 11.49 -17.89 21.81
N VAL A 175 10.32 -18.42 21.51
CA VAL A 175 9.47 -18.02 20.39
C VAL A 175 8.20 -17.39 20.97
N TYR A 176 7.79 -16.30 20.40
CA TYR A 176 6.66 -15.49 20.85
C TYR A 176 5.53 -15.54 19.81
N LEU A 177 4.29 -15.51 20.26
CA LEU A 177 3.15 -15.21 19.38
C LEU A 177 2.82 -13.74 19.49
N VAL A 178 2.80 -13.09 18.33
CA VAL A 178 2.46 -11.67 18.18
C VAL A 178 1.25 -11.56 17.27
N PRO A 179 0.28 -10.65 17.53
CA PRO A 179 -0.91 -10.51 16.70
C PRO A 179 -0.62 -10.30 15.21
N TYR A 180 -1.56 -10.72 14.36
CA TYR A 180 -1.48 -10.62 12.89
C TYR A 180 -1.13 -9.22 12.38
N ASP A 181 -1.71 -8.16 12.97
CA ASP A 181 -1.48 -6.77 12.53
C ASP A 181 0.01 -6.37 12.56
N PHE A 182 0.77 -6.96 13.50
CA PHE A 182 2.21 -6.78 13.55
C PHE A 182 2.90 -7.38 12.30
N HIS A 183 2.54 -8.61 11.94
CA HIS A 183 3.08 -9.25 10.75
C HIS A 183 2.73 -8.45 9.50
N GLU A 184 1.43 -8.15 9.30
CA GLU A 184 0.95 -7.41 8.14
C GLU A 184 1.69 -6.08 7.94
N THR A 185 1.95 -5.36 9.03
CA THR A 185 2.64 -4.06 8.97
C THR A 185 4.14 -4.21 8.71
N MET A 186 4.80 -5.16 9.41
CA MET A 186 6.27 -5.22 9.45
C MET A 186 6.91 -6.01 8.30
N VAL A 187 6.15 -6.82 7.56
CA VAL A 187 6.68 -7.56 6.39
C VAL A 187 6.56 -6.76 5.09
N GLN A 188 5.99 -5.55 5.13
CA GLN A 188 5.76 -4.74 3.94
C GLN A 188 7.08 -4.34 3.25
N PRO A 189 7.18 -4.48 1.93
CA PRO A 189 8.27 -3.89 1.16
C PRO A 189 8.16 -2.36 1.18
N LEU A 190 9.28 -1.66 0.99
CA LEU A 190 9.30 -0.20 1.01
C LEU A 190 8.26 0.43 0.07
N ASN A 191 8.13 -0.13 -1.13
CA ASN A 191 7.21 0.39 -2.15
C ASN A 191 5.74 0.41 -1.70
N ALA A 192 5.33 -0.54 -0.85
CA ALA A 192 3.98 -0.57 -0.31
C ALA A 192 3.69 0.55 0.70
N LEU A 193 4.73 1.20 1.22
CA LEU A 193 4.63 2.30 2.16
C LEU A 193 4.61 3.68 1.51
N HIS A 194 4.76 3.75 0.18
CA HIS A 194 4.77 5.01 -0.56
C HIS A 194 3.37 5.64 -0.63
N THR A 195 3.33 6.97 -0.75
CA THR A 195 2.09 7.69 -1.05
C THR A 195 1.55 7.27 -2.41
N LEU A 196 0.28 6.92 -2.46
CA LEU A 196 -0.42 6.57 -3.69
C LEU A 196 -1.38 7.71 -4.07
N PRO A 197 -1.00 8.55 -5.05
CA PRO A 197 -1.82 9.70 -5.46
C PRO A 197 -3.07 9.26 -6.23
N GLY A 198 -4.11 10.08 -6.18
CA GLY A 198 -5.16 10.08 -7.19
C GLY A 198 -4.63 10.56 -8.53
N ALA A 199 -5.20 10.09 -9.62
CA ALA A 199 -4.86 10.58 -10.95
C ALA A 199 -5.30 12.03 -11.13
N ILE A 200 -6.44 12.37 -10.55
CA ILE A 200 -7.06 13.70 -10.60
C ILE A 200 -7.73 13.95 -9.25
N ASP A 201 -7.28 14.98 -8.54
CA ASP A 201 -7.85 15.37 -7.24
C ASP A 201 -8.99 16.38 -7.38
N GLU A 202 -9.10 17.00 -8.57
CA GLU A 202 -10.11 18.02 -8.86
C GLU A 202 -11.49 17.38 -9.10
N SER A 203 -12.53 18.17 -8.83
CA SER A 203 -13.89 17.74 -9.13
C SER A 203 -14.11 17.59 -10.64
N ALA A 204 -14.72 16.49 -11.07
CA ALA A 204 -15.10 16.26 -12.47
C ALA A 204 -15.92 17.39 -13.07
N SER A 205 -16.78 18.04 -12.27
CA SER A 205 -17.61 19.17 -12.70
C SER A 205 -16.81 20.42 -13.06
N ALA A 206 -15.60 20.58 -12.50
CA ALA A 206 -14.71 21.70 -12.77
C ALA A 206 -13.85 21.51 -14.04
N ALA A 207 -13.88 20.33 -14.66
CA ALA A 207 -13.14 20.07 -15.89
C ALA A 207 -13.69 20.89 -17.04
N VAL A 208 -12.80 21.48 -17.84
CA VAL A 208 -13.12 22.29 -19.03
C VAL A 208 -12.57 21.72 -20.32
N GLN A 209 -11.51 20.91 -20.24
CA GLN A 209 -10.94 20.23 -21.39
C GLN A 209 -10.34 18.88 -20.98
N ILE A 210 -10.50 17.88 -21.85
CA ILE A 210 -9.80 16.59 -21.76
C ILE A 210 -9.17 16.33 -23.11
N ALA A 211 -7.89 15.94 -23.12
CA ALA A 211 -7.17 15.55 -24.32
C ALA A 211 -6.51 14.20 -24.12
N LEU A 212 -6.64 13.31 -25.10
CA LEU A 212 -5.89 12.07 -25.25
C LEU A 212 -4.94 12.24 -26.42
N THR A 213 -3.66 12.01 -26.21
CA THR A 213 -2.60 12.15 -27.22
C THR A 213 -1.71 10.91 -27.22
N GLY A 214 -0.90 10.73 -28.28
CA GLY A 214 -0.02 9.57 -28.40
C GLY A 214 -0.75 8.26 -28.77
N THR A 215 -1.94 8.36 -29.35
CA THR A 215 -2.67 7.23 -29.93
C THR A 215 -2.40 7.15 -31.44
N ASP A 216 -2.50 5.95 -32.02
CA ASP A 216 -2.32 5.75 -33.48
C ASP A 216 -3.35 6.52 -34.31
N ASP A 217 -4.52 6.78 -33.74
CA ASP A 217 -5.62 7.55 -34.35
C ASP A 217 -5.45 9.08 -34.22
N GLY A 218 -4.31 9.54 -33.65
CA GLY A 218 -4.00 10.94 -33.46
C GLY A 218 -4.41 11.48 -32.09
N GLN A 219 -4.94 12.71 -32.07
CA GLN A 219 -5.30 13.42 -30.85
C GLN A 219 -6.82 13.52 -30.72
N LEU A 220 -7.37 13.09 -29.57
CA LEU A 220 -8.77 13.27 -29.23
C LEU A 220 -8.89 14.37 -28.17
N ILE A 221 -9.63 15.44 -28.49
CA ILE A 221 -9.85 16.56 -27.56
C ILE A 221 -11.34 16.79 -27.38
N PHE A 222 -11.75 16.85 -26.13
CA PHE A 222 -13.06 17.32 -25.71
C PHE A 222 -12.92 18.66 -25.00
N THR A 223 -13.82 19.60 -25.32
CA THR A 223 -13.84 20.92 -24.69
C THR A 223 -15.27 21.26 -24.25
N LYS A 224 -15.40 21.82 -23.05
CA LYS A 224 -16.67 22.29 -22.49
C LYS A 224 -16.92 23.71 -22.91
N SER A 225 -18.09 24.02 -23.50
CA SER A 225 -18.44 25.36 -23.86
C SER A 225 -18.69 26.22 -22.63
N SER A 226 -18.29 27.48 -22.68
CA SER A 226 -18.55 28.48 -21.63
C SER A 226 -19.97 29.05 -21.64
N GLY A 227 -20.84 28.57 -22.52
CA GLY A 227 -22.22 29.07 -22.68
C GLY A 227 -23.19 28.53 -21.62
N LYS A 228 -24.43 29.01 -21.64
CA LYS A 228 -25.50 28.62 -20.70
C LYS A 228 -25.78 27.11 -20.65
N LEU A 229 -25.44 26.36 -21.69
CA LEU A 229 -25.68 24.91 -21.77
C LEU A 229 -24.49 24.08 -21.29
N MET A 230 -23.32 24.69 -21.06
CA MET A 230 -22.08 23.97 -20.60
C MET A 230 -21.89 22.61 -21.28
N ALA A 231 -22.13 22.55 -22.59
CA ALA A 231 -22.12 21.30 -23.34
C ALA A 231 -20.70 20.92 -23.76
N TRP A 232 -20.39 19.64 -23.73
CA TRP A 232 -19.15 19.09 -24.24
C TRP A 232 -19.22 18.88 -25.76
N SER A 233 -18.10 19.12 -26.43
CA SER A 233 -17.91 18.83 -27.84
C SER A 233 -16.53 18.25 -28.10
N ALA A 234 -16.42 17.32 -29.03
CA ALA A 234 -15.14 16.94 -29.61
C ALA A 234 -14.65 18.08 -30.51
N THR A 235 -13.38 18.45 -30.38
CA THR A 235 -12.75 19.50 -31.21
C THR A 235 -11.63 18.95 -32.08
N SER A 236 -11.19 17.74 -31.82
CA SER A 236 -10.20 16.99 -32.57
C SER A 236 -10.49 15.48 -32.47
N PRO A 237 -10.27 14.66 -33.52
CA PRO A 237 -9.78 15.03 -34.86
C PRO A 237 -10.83 15.70 -35.73
N ILE A 238 -12.11 15.58 -35.39
CA ILE A 238 -13.26 16.17 -36.11
C ILE A 238 -14.14 16.86 -35.09
N ALA A 239 -14.53 18.10 -35.38
CA ALA A 239 -15.47 18.84 -34.56
C ALA A 239 -16.87 18.21 -34.60
N HIS A 240 -17.35 17.76 -33.45
CA HIS A 240 -18.64 17.09 -33.29
C HIS A 240 -19.23 17.37 -31.91
N ALA A 241 -20.56 17.50 -31.85
CA ALA A 241 -21.25 17.60 -30.57
C ALA A 241 -21.08 16.27 -29.80
N GLY A 242 -20.54 16.35 -28.61
CA GLY A 242 -20.36 15.20 -27.73
C GLY A 242 -21.60 14.95 -26.87
N SER A 243 -21.81 13.70 -26.45
CA SER A 243 -22.75 13.40 -25.36
C SER A 243 -22.15 13.93 -24.05
N THR A 244 -22.70 15.03 -23.55
CA THR A 244 -22.27 15.61 -22.26
C THR A 244 -22.30 14.58 -21.14
N GLU A 245 -23.35 13.79 -21.03
CA GLU A 245 -23.50 12.74 -20.02
C GLU A 245 -22.37 11.70 -20.07
N ARG A 246 -22.03 11.20 -21.27
CA ARG A 246 -20.96 10.20 -21.43
C ARG A 246 -19.58 10.78 -21.12
N ILE A 247 -19.34 12.03 -21.54
CA ILE A 247 -18.06 12.69 -21.28
C ILE A 247 -17.92 12.98 -19.79
N GLU A 248 -18.95 13.45 -19.12
CA GLU A 248 -18.93 13.68 -17.67
C GLU A 248 -18.81 12.38 -16.87
N ALA A 249 -19.44 11.29 -17.30
CA ALA A 249 -19.25 9.98 -16.71
C ALA A 249 -17.81 9.47 -16.86
N PHE A 250 -17.21 9.67 -18.05
CA PHE A 250 -15.80 9.33 -18.28
C PHE A 250 -14.87 10.14 -17.37
N ILE A 251 -15.07 11.46 -17.26
CA ILE A 251 -14.27 12.34 -16.39
C ILE A 251 -14.44 11.92 -14.92
N THR A 252 -15.65 11.60 -14.49
CA THR A 252 -15.93 11.11 -13.14
C THR A 252 -15.17 9.81 -12.87
N GLY A 253 -15.14 8.91 -13.85
CA GLY A 253 -14.33 7.68 -13.77
C GLY A 253 -12.83 7.97 -13.64
N LEU A 254 -12.31 8.95 -14.40
CA LEU A 254 -10.92 9.36 -14.31
C LEU A 254 -10.56 9.95 -12.94
N CYS A 255 -11.44 10.77 -12.37
CA CYS A 255 -11.25 11.33 -11.02
C CYS A 255 -11.27 10.25 -9.92
N ALA A 256 -11.83 9.08 -10.20
CA ALA A 256 -11.84 7.94 -9.27
C ALA A 256 -10.60 7.04 -9.40
N VAL A 257 -9.75 7.24 -10.41
CA VAL A 257 -8.52 6.45 -10.59
C VAL A 257 -7.48 6.92 -9.58
N SER A 258 -6.92 5.97 -8.85
CA SER A 258 -5.75 6.16 -7.98
C SER A 258 -4.64 5.20 -8.38
N ALA A 259 -3.43 5.49 -7.93
CA ALA A 259 -2.34 4.52 -8.00
C ALA A 259 -2.69 3.29 -7.15
N ASP A 260 -2.44 2.09 -7.67
CA ASP A 260 -2.56 0.83 -6.93
C ASP A 260 -1.23 0.48 -6.24
N GLU A 261 -0.10 0.83 -6.88
CA GLU A 261 1.23 0.49 -6.39
C GLU A 261 2.27 1.51 -6.87
N TYR A 262 3.16 1.94 -5.99
CA TYR A 262 4.37 2.66 -6.35
C TYR A 262 5.45 1.66 -6.83
N VAL A 263 6.08 1.95 -7.95
CA VAL A 263 7.11 1.08 -8.53
C VAL A 263 8.51 1.61 -8.22
N THR A 264 8.79 2.83 -8.63
CA THR A 264 10.10 3.48 -8.48
C THR A 264 10.03 4.95 -8.89
N THR A 265 11.08 5.69 -8.60
CA THR A 265 11.31 7.04 -9.14
C THR A 265 12.36 6.98 -10.24
N VAL A 266 12.09 7.57 -11.40
CA VAL A 266 13.00 7.61 -12.55
C VAL A 266 13.17 9.04 -13.03
N ALA A 267 14.43 9.48 -13.13
CA ALA A 267 14.77 10.85 -13.53
C ALA A 267 15.17 10.98 -15.01
N ASP A 268 15.56 9.90 -15.69
CA ASP A 268 16.11 9.94 -17.05
C ASP A 268 15.24 9.20 -18.08
N ALA A 269 15.45 9.54 -19.35
CA ALA A 269 14.69 8.97 -20.46
C ALA A 269 14.94 7.46 -20.66
N ALA A 270 16.14 6.97 -20.36
CA ALA A 270 16.47 5.56 -20.51
C ALA A 270 15.73 4.69 -19.50
N GLY A 271 15.62 5.16 -18.26
CA GLY A 271 14.80 4.52 -17.23
C GLY A 271 13.31 4.55 -17.57
N LEU A 272 12.81 5.67 -18.12
CA LEU A 272 11.40 5.77 -18.55
C LEU A 272 11.06 4.77 -19.67
N ALA A 273 12.00 4.48 -20.58
CA ALA A 273 11.79 3.52 -21.68
C ALA A 273 11.52 2.10 -21.18
N VAL A 274 12.05 1.70 -20.01
CA VAL A 274 11.78 0.39 -19.40
C VAL A 274 10.29 0.19 -19.12
N TYR A 275 9.58 1.28 -18.85
CA TYR A 275 8.15 1.29 -18.50
C TYR A 275 7.26 1.77 -19.67
N GLY A 276 7.86 2.00 -20.87
CA GLY A 276 7.16 2.54 -22.04
C GLY A 276 6.68 3.99 -21.83
N LEU A 277 7.40 4.74 -21.00
CA LEU A 277 7.09 6.14 -20.65
C LEU A 277 8.00 7.15 -21.37
N ASP A 278 8.87 6.70 -22.28
CA ASP A 278 9.67 7.54 -23.17
C ASP A 278 8.84 8.14 -24.32
N ALA A 279 7.78 7.43 -24.76
CA ALA A 279 6.81 7.90 -25.74
C ALA A 279 5.37 7.55 -25.27
N PRO A 280 4.91 8.10 -24.13
CA PRO A 280 3.70 7.66 -23.50
C PRO A 280 2.44 8.13 -24.25
N ARG A 281 1.35 7.40 -24.07
CA ARG A 281 0.03 7.98 -24.25
C ARG A 281 -0.19 8.98 -23.12
N ARG A 282 -0.75 10.15 -23.44
CA ARG A 282 -0.98 11.18 -22.43
C ARG A 282 -2.46 11.48 -22.31
N LEU A 283 -2.92 11.55 -21.08
CA LEU A 283 -4.24 12.07 -20.72
C LEU A 283 -4.03 13.42 -20.03
N ILE A 284 -4.53 14.48 -20.66
CA ILE A 284 -4.41 15.83 -20.15
C ILE A 284 -5.81 16.32 -19.77
N ALA A 285 -5.97 16.73 -18.51
CA ALA A 285 -7.20 17.34 -18.02
C ALA A 285 -6.93 18.78 -17.57
N ALA A 286 -7.71 19.73 -18.09
CA ALA A 286 -7.66 21.13 -17.67
C ALA A 286 -8.94 21.51 -16.92
N PHE A 287 -8.79 22.32 -15.87
CA PHE A 287 -9.85 22.70 -14.95
C PHE A 287 -10.10 24.21 -14.94
N GLN A 288 -11.26 24.63 -14.40
CA GLN A 288 -11.72 26.03 -14.39
C GLN A 288 -10.79 26.98 -13.63
N ASP A 289 -10.08 26.47 -12.63
CA ASP A 289 -9.11 27.23 -11.82
C ASP A 289 -7.73 27.39 -12.50
N GLY A 290 -7.58 26.84 -13.72
CA GLY A 290 -6.33 26.83 -14.46
C GLY A 290 -5.43 25.65 -14.17
N THR A 291 -5.80 24.76 -13.27
CA THR A 291 -5.04 23.52 -12.99
C THR A 291 -5.01 22.63 -14.22
N ILE A 292 -3.86 22.02 -14.50
CA ILE A 292 -3.67 21.04 -15.56
C ILE A 292 -3.06 19.78 -14.94
N ARG A 293 -3.72 18.65 -15.17
CA ARG A 293 -3.20 17.30 -14.86
C ARG A 293 -2.74 16.63 -16.14
N ASP A 294 -1.56 16.06 -16.11
CA ASP A 294 -0.92 15.39 -17.24
C ASP A 294 -0.47 14.00 -16.83
N ILE A 295 -1.24 13.02 -17.20
CA ILE A 295 -1.03 11.61 -16.83
C ILE A 295 -0.41 10.90 -18.02
N HIS A 296 0.76 10.34 -17.84
CA HIS A 296 1.48 9.55 -18.83
C HIS A 296 1.18 8.07 -18.62
N LEU A 297 0.73 7.39 -19.66
CA LEU A 297 0.42 5.97 -19.66
C LEU A 297 1.47 5.21 -20.48
N GLY A 298 2.16 4.29 -19.83
CA GLY A 298 3.22 3.49 -20.40
C GLY A 298 2.77 2.12 -20.91
N SER A 299 3.67 1.16 -20.82
CA SER A 299 3.43 -0.23 -21.24
C SER A 299 2.56 -1.01 -20.26
N ASP A 300 2.16 -2.21 -20.68
CA ASP A 300 1.46 -3.20 -19.85
C ASP A 300 2.33 -3.60 -18.67
N ALA A 301 1.77 -3.54 -17.46
CA ALA A 301 2.44 -3.92 -16.22
C ALA A 301 2.00 -5.31 -15.70
N GLY A 302 1.21 -6.08 -16.49
CA GLY A 302 0.62 -7.36 -16.09
C GLY A 302 -0.62 -7.17 -15.19
N ASP A 303 -1.33 -8.26 -14.95
CA ASP A 303 -2.48 -8.33 -14.04
C ASP A 303 -3.60 -7.29 -14.32
N GLY A 304 -3.74 -6.87 -15.58
CA GLY A 304 -4.68 -5.84 -15.96
C GLY A 304 -4.28 -4.42 -15.56
N MET A 305 -3.00 -4.21 -15.25
CA MET A 305 -2.44 -2.91 -14.90
C MET A 305 -1.60 -2.33 -16.03
N VAL A 306 -1.34 -1.03 -15.97
CA VAL A 306 -0.40 -0.30 -16.81
C VAL A 306 0.53 0.53 -15.95
N TYR A 307 1.74 0.77 -16.44
CA TYR A 307 2.62 1.75 -15.83
C TYR A 307 2.08 3.15 -16.11
N ALA A 308 2.14 4.00 -15.10
CA ALA A 308 1.70 5.38 -15.20
C ALA A 308 2.65 6.31 -14.47
N ARG A 309 2.79 7.52 -14.98
CA ARG A 309 3.41 8.63 -14.29
C ARG A 309 2.34 9.70 -14.11
N MET A 310 2.00 9.95 -12.86
CA MET A 310 1.00 10.93 -12.48
C MET A 310 1.73 12.09 -11.82
N ASP A 311 1.74 13.24 -12.45
CA ASP A 311 2.35 14.47 -12.01
C ASP A 311 3.87 14.65 -12.27
N ARG A 312 4.51 15.55 -11.51
CA ARG A 312 5.84 16.12 -11.80
C ARG A 312 7.00 15.44 -11.05
N THR A 313 6.73 14.44 -10.23
CA THR A 313 7.72 13.88 -9.30
C THR A 313 8.71 12.91 -9.96
N GLY A 314 8.43 12.38 -11.12
CA GLY A 314 9.22 11.31 -11.73
C GLY A 314 8.87 9.92 -11.20
N ASP A 315 7.89 9.83 -10.30
CA ASP A 315 7.43 8.58 -9.74
C ASP A 315 6.63 7.78 -10.76
N ILE A 316 6.89 6.48 -10.79
CA ILE A 316 6.19 5.51 -11.62
C ILE A 316 5.31 4.66 -10.74
N TYR A 317 4.07 4.52 -11.15
CA TYR A 317 3.04 3.74 -10.47
C TYR A 317 2.48 2.66 -11.39
N ARG A 318 1.83 1.67 -10.80
CA ARG A 318 0.90 0.78 -11.49
C ARG A 318 -0.52 1.25 -11.21
N ILE A 319 -1.31 1.38 -12.25
CA ILE A 319 -2.72 1.71 -12.17
C ILE A 319 -3.54 0.65 -12.89
N ARG A 320 -4.74 0.37 -12.38
CA ARG A 320 -5.64 -0.59 -12.98
C ARG A 320 -6.26 -0.04 -14.26
N ARG A 321 -6.29 -0.85 -15.31
CA ARG A 321 -7.11 -0.54 -16.48
C ARG A 321 -8.58 -0.60 -16.07
N THR A 322 -9.27 0.52 -16.10
CA THR A 322 -10.73 0.51 -16.04
C THR A 322 -11.25 -0.01 -17.39
N GLN A 323 -12.08 -1.04 -17.35
CA GLN A 323 -12.75 -1.57 -18.53
C GLN A 323 -13.82 -0.61 -19.04
#